data_297462a175415a62c8f4af94c187db3e
#
_entry.id   297462a175415a62c8f4af94c187db3e
#
_cell.length_a   1.000
_cell.length_b   1.000
_cell.length_c   1.000
_cell.angle_alpha   90.00
_cell.angle_beta   90.00
_cell.angle_gamma   90.00
#
_symmetry.space_group_name_H-M   'P 1'
#
loop_
_entity.id
_entity.type
_entity.pdbx_description
1 polymer ?
#
loop_
_entity_poly.entity_id
_entity_poly.type
_entity_poly.pdbx_seq_one_letter_code
_entity_poly.pdbx_strand_id
1 'polypeptide(L)'
;MKRGIYGGSFDPVHFGHLLLAETVRAEAGLDRVVFLPLGVPPHQKNVRTSGEDRFAMLEAAVAPYPEFEVGRYEIDSPNTSYTADTLRYYRETYPDDELFLIVGSETFNDLPRWVRPQEICGLASLIVARRAGFPPPDFDLFREIATPARIEEFRRQVVEMPALEISSTAIRQRVAAGRSVRFLTPDVVAAYIESRGLYRS
;
A
#
# COMPACT_ATOMS: atom_id res chain seq x y z
N MET A 1 -7.35 10.49 15.31
CA MET A 1 -7.43 10.87 13.88
C MET A 1 -7.72 9.65 13.03
N LYS A 2 -8.14 9.85 11.76
CA LYS A 2 -8.34 8.76 10.80
C LYS A 2 -7.04 8.48 10.05
N ARG A 3 -6.46 7.31 10.28
CA ARG A 3 -5.15 6.92 9.74
C ARG A 3 -5.28 5.76 8.78
N GLY A 4 -4.93 5.98 7.51
CA GLY A 4 -4.87 4.94 6.47
C GLY A 4 -3.51 4.25 6.47
N ILE A 5 -3.49 2.93 6.43
CA ILE A 5 -2.29 2.10 6.30
C ILE A 5 -2.28 1.52 4.88
N TYR A 6 -1.29 1.89 4.10
CA TYR A 6 -1.14 1.47 2.71
C TYR A 6 0.15 0.67 2.53
N GLY A 7 0.04 -0.64 2.61
CA GLY A 7 1.15 -1.58 2.42
C GLY A 7 1.42 -1.88 0.94
N GLY A 8 2.68 -1.98 0.58
CA GLY A 8 3.06 -2.35 -0.78
C GLY A 8 4.55 -2.62 -0.94
N SER A 9 4.95 -3.24 -2.05
CA SER A 9 6.37 -3.40 -2.36
C SER A 9 7.05 -2.07 -2.67
N PHE A 10 6.36 -1.17 -3.38
CA PHE A 10 6.86 0.15 -3.83
C PHE A 10 8.25 0.07 -4.48
N ASP A 11 8.40 -0.82 -5.45
CA ASP A 11 9.69 -1.19 -6.05
C ASP A 11 9.76 -0.89 -7.57
N PRO A 12 9.79 0.42 -7.96
CA PRO A 12 9.70 1.64 -7.16
C PRO A 12 8.27 2.13 -6.90
N VAL A 13 8.14 3.12 -6.02
CA VAL A 13 6.94 3.95 -5.94
C VAL A 13 6.71 4.68 -7.26
N HIS A 14 5.43 4.90 -7.63
CA HIS A 14 5.06 5.56 -8.88
C HIS A 14 3.74 6.34 -8.77
N PHE A 15 3.41 7.15 -9.76
CA PHE A 15 2.21 7.97 -9.72
C PHE A 15 0.90 7.19 -9.51
N GLY A 16 0.82 5.93 -9.94
CA GLY A 16 -0.33 5.07 -9.62
C GLY A 16 -0.53 4.83 -8.13
N HIS A 17 0.57 4.65 -7.37
CA HIS A 17 0.50 4.51 -5.90
C HIS A 17 0.11 5.84 -5.23
N LEU A 18 0.71 6.94 -5.66
CA LEU A 18 0.46 8.26 -5.08
C LEU A 18 -0.98 8.72 -5.35
N LEU A 19 -1.46 8.53 -6.58
CA LEU A 19 -2.83 8.85 -6.95
C LEU A 19 -3.84 8.02 -6.15
N LEU A 20 -3.56 6.71 -5.95
CA LEU A 20 -4.41 5.86 -5.12
C LEU A 20 -4.48 6.39 -3.69
N ALA A 21 -3.34 6.68 -3.08
CA ALA A 21 -3.27 7.17 -1.71
C ALA A 21 -4.03 8.49 -1.56
N GLU A 22 -3.87 9.44 -2.48
CA GLU A 22 -4.56 10.75 -2.43
C GLU A 22 -6.07 10.60 -2.68
N THR A 23 -6.48 9.80 -3.68
CA THR A 23 -7.90 9.58 -3.93
C THR A 23 -8.58 8.96 -2.72
N VAL A 24 -7.99 7.92 -2.14
CA VAL A 24 -8.54 7.26 -0.93
C VAL A 24 -8.55 8.23 0.25
N ARG A 25 -7.48 9.00 0.46
CA ARG A 25 -7.41 9.99 1.53
C ARG A 25 -8.55 11.00 1.44
N ALA A 26 -8.75 11.56 0.26
CA ALA A 26 -9.77 12.59 0.02
C ALA A 26 -11.20 12.04 0.14
N GLU A 27 -11.49 10.90 -0.52
CA GLU A 27 -12.84 10.32 -0.57
C GLU A 27 -13.29 9.70 0.77
N ALA A 28 -12.36 9.06 1.50
CA ALA A 28 -12.66 8.49 2.82
C ALA A 28 -12.46 9.48 3.98
N GLY A 29 -11.99 10.69 3.70
CA GLY A 29 -11.74 11.73 4.70
C GLY A 29 -10.67 11.33 5.71
N LEU A 30 -9.56 10.72 5.24
CA LEU A 30 -8.45 10.36 6.11
C LEU A 30 -7.59 11.59 6.43
N ASP A 31 -7.17 11.71 7.69
CA ASP A 31 -6.25 12.76 8.13
C ASP A 31 -4.82 12.47 7.68
N ARG A 32 -4.44 11.17 7.67
CA ARG A 32 -3.09 10.68 7.33
C ARG A 32 -3.17 9.40 6.52
N VAL A 33 -2.21 9.22 5.60
CA VAL A 33 -1.92 7.93 4.97
C VAL A 33 -0.46 7.58 5.19
N VAL A 34 -0.23 6.40 5.77
CA VAL A 34 1.10 5.84 6.00
C VAL A 34 1.41 4.83 4.91
N PHE A 35 2.39 5.13 4.08
CA PHE A 35 2.97 4.16 3.15
C PHE A 35 3.88 3.21 3.92
N LEU A 36 3.64 1.91 3.79
CA LEU A 36 4.45 0.88 4.42
C LEU A 36 5.16 0.04 3.37
N PRO A 37 6.45 0.33 3.10
CA PRO A 37 7.24 -0.53 2.24
C PRO A 37 7.41 -1.89 2.91
N LEU A 38 7.02 -2.95 2.18
CA LEU A 38 7.07 -4.33 2.64
C LEU A 38 8.49 -4.71 3.11
N GLY A 39 8.60 -5.30 4.29
CA GLY A 39 9.84 -5.87 4.82
C GLY A 39 10.18 -7.20 4.17
N VAL A 40 10.28 -8.26 4.98
CA VAL A 40 10.45 -9.64 4.50
C VAL A 40 9.07 -10.23 4.18
N PRO A 41 8.69 -10.42 2.91
CA PRO A 41 7.38 -10.92 2.56
C PRO A 41 7.22 -12.40 2.92
N PRO A 42 6.02 -12.85 3.37
CA PRO A 42 5.73 -14.25 3.66
C PRO A 42 5.78 -15.16 2.42
N HIS A 43 5.55 -14.58 1.26
CA HIS A 43 5.71 -15.25 -0.04
C HIS A 43 6.79 -14.48 -0.81
N GLN A 44 7.70 -15.21 -1.49
CA GLN A 44 8.77 -14.62 -2.28
C GLN A 44 8.20 -13.68 -3.35
N LYS A 45 7.86 -12.45 -2.97
CA LYS A 45 7.63 -11.39 -3.94
C LYS A 45 8.99 -11.04 -4.51
N ASN A 46 9.11 -10.96 -5.83
CA ASN A 46 10.32 -10.53 -6.54
C ASN A 46 10.57 -9.03 -6.30
N VAL A 47 10.95 -8.68 -5.05
CA VAL A 47 11.44 -7.34 -4.71
C VAL A 47 12.89 -7.26 -5.19
N ARG A 48 13.21 -6.26 -6.01
CA ARG A 48 14.51 -6.12 -6.68
C ARG A 48 15.47 -5.22 -5.92
N THR A 49 14.95 -4.37 -5.03
CA THR A 49 15.76 -3.42 -4.27
C THR A 49 15.63 -3.62 -2.76
N SER A 50 16.59 -3.09 -2.01
CA SER A 50 16.57 -3.15 -0.55
C SER A 50 15.35 -2.43 0.05
N GLY A 51 14.98 -2.76 1.28
CA GLY A 51 13.96 -2.04 2.04
C GLY A 51 14.32 -0.56 2.19
N GLU A 52 15.60 -0.26 2.43
CA GLU A 52 16.13 1.10 2.57
C GLU A 52 16.00 1.92 1.27
N ASP A 53 16.30 1.34 0.11
CA ASP A 53 16.14 2.06 -1.16
C ASP A 53 14.66 2.38 -1.42
N ARG A 54 13.76 1.44 -1.12
CA ARG A 54 12.30 1.63 -1.30
C ARG A 54 11.74 2.67 -0.32
N PHE A 55 12.22 2.64 0.91
CA PHE A 55 11.89 3.65 1.92
C PHE A 55 12.36 5.03 1.47
N ALA A 56 13.62 5.18 1.07
CA ALA A 56 14.17 6.46 0.63
C ALA A 56 13.43 7.02 -0.59
N MET A 57 13.05 6.17 -1.55
CA MET A 57 12.23 6.58 -2.70
C MET A 57 10.84 7.06 -2.29
N LEU A 58 10.20 6.39 -1.33
CA LEU A 58 8.90 6.82 -0.78
C LEU A 58 9.02 8.14 -0.04
N GLU A 59 10.00 8.28 0.89
CA GLU A 59 10.22 9.54 1.62
C GLU A 59 10.40 10.71 0.65
N ALA A 60 11.27 10.56 -0.34
CA ALA A 60 11.49 11.60 -1.33
C ALA A 60 10.21 11.94 -2.13
N ALA A 61 9.39 10.93 -2.45
CA ALA A 61 8.17 11.12 -3.22
C ALA A 61 7.09 11.86 -2.42
N VAL A 62 6.98 11.63 -1.11
CA VAL A 62 5.91 12.19 -0.28
C VAL A 62 6.33 13.40 0.55
N ALA A 63 7.62 13.72 0.61
CA ALA A 63 8.15 14.83 1.40
C ALA A 63 7.42 16.18 1.25
N PRO A 64 6.88 16.56 0.05
CA PRO A 64 6.14 17.81 -0.10
C PRO A 64 4.73 17.79 0.51
N TYR A 65 4.22 16.64 0.95
CA TYR A 65 2.82 16.41 1.32
C TYR A 65 2.72 15.98 2.78
N PRO A 66 2.40 16.90 3.72
CA PRO A 66 2.43 16.62 5.16
C PRO A 66 1.40 15.59 5.63
N GLU A 67 0.37 15.29 4.83
CA GLU A 67 -0.65 14.29 5.09
C GLU A 67 -0.18 12.86 4.78
N PHE A 68 0.98 12.67 4.14
CA PHE A 68 1.58 11.37 3.86
C PHE A 68 2.80 11.13 4.73
N GLU A 69 2.90 9.92 5.23
CA GLU A 69 4.00 9.44 6.07
C GLU A 69 4.57 8.15 5.49
N VAL A 70 5.83 7.85 5.79
CA VAL A 70 6.43 6.55 5.44
C VAL A 70 6.80 5.82 6.72
N GLY A 71 6.20 4.65 6.93
CA GLY A 71 6.45 3.83 8.10
C GLY A 71 7.62 2.85 7.88
N ARG A 72 8.43 2.65 8.92
CA ARG A 72 9.59 1.75 8.88
C ARG A 72 9.34 0.38 9.51
N TYR A 73 8.21 0.19 10.20
CA TYR A 73 7.95 -0.98 11.03
C TYR A 73 8.28 -2.32 10.35
N GLU A 74 7.91 -2.49 9.09
CA GLU A 74 8.14 -3.76 8.38
C GLU A 74 9.58 -3.92 7.90
N ILE A 75 10.25 -2.85 7.46
CA ILE A 75 11.66 -2.93 7.01
C ILE A 75 12.64 -3.05 8.16
N ASP A 76 12.31 -2.52 9.33
CA ASP A 76 13.13 -2.64 10.54
C ASP A 76 12.95 -4.00 11.22
N SER A 77 11.90 -4.76 10.87
CA SER A 77 11.66 -6.09 11.39
C SER A 77 12.57 -7.13 10.72
N PRO A 78 13.34 -7.92 11.47
CA PRO A 78 14.12 -9.02 10.91
C PRO A 78 13.26 -10.23 10.52
N ASN A 79 11.99 -10.24 10.92
CA ASN A 79 11.07 -11.34 10.73
C ASN A 79 10.15 -11.10 9.52
N THR A 80 9.48 -12.17 9.09
CA THR A 80 8.40 -12.07 8.11
C THR A 80 7.32 -11.10 8.58
N SER A 81 6.97 -10.13 7.73
CA SER A 81 5.96 -9.13 8.04
C SER A 81 4.55 -9.66 7.73
N TYR A 82 3.69 -9.69 8.74
CA TYR A 82 2.27 -10.00 8.59
C TYR A 82 1.42 -8.76 8.90
N THR A 83 0.44 -8.49 8.06
CA THR A 83 -0.45 -7.31 8.21
C THR A 83 -1.11 -7.23 9.59
N ALA A 84 -1.47 -8.37 10.20
CA ALA A 84 -2.03 -8.38 11.56
C ALA A 84 -1.05 -7.79 12.60
N ASP A 85 0.24 -8.11 12.50
CA ASP A 85 1.26 -7.57 13.42
C ASP A 85 1.50 -6.08 13.18
N THR A 86 1.53 -5.67 11.92
CA THR A 86 1.62 -4.27 11.52
C THR A 86 0.45 -3.46 12.09
N LEU A 87 -0.78 -3.93 11.92
CA LEU A 87 -1.96 -3.21 12.44
C LEU A 87 -1.99 -3.17 13.97
N ARG A 88 -1.54 -4.24 14.65
CA ARG A 88 -1.41 -4.26 16.12
C ARG A 88 -0.41 -3.21 16.58
N TYR A 89 0.77 -3.13 15.95
CA TYR A 89 1.77 -2.09 16.23
C TYR A 89 1.18 -0.68 16.10
N TYR A 90 0.44 -0.39 15.01
CA TYR A 90 -0.18 0.92 14.82
C TYR A 90 -1.31 1.19 15.83
N ARG A 91 -2.07 0.18 16.23
CA ARG A 91 -3.11 0.30 17.26
C ARG A 91 -2.49 0.62 18.63
N GLU A 92 -1.38 -0.02 18.98
CA GLU A 92 -0.66 0.22 20.24
C GLU A 92 0.04 1.58 20.26
N THR A 93 0.62 1.99 19.12
CA THR A 93 1.32 3.28 18.98
C THR A 93 0.36 4.46 18.95
N TYR A 94 -0.81 4.28 18.36
CA TYR A 94 -1.84 5.32 18.18
C TYR A 94 -3.21 4.82 18.67
N PRO A 95 -3.39 4.66 19.99
CA PRO A 95 -4.60 4.02 20.56
C PRO A 95 -5.89 4.79 20.28
N ASP A 96 -5.81 6.11 20.13
CA ASP A 96 -6.94 7.00 19.87
C ASP A 96 -7.27 7.19 18.37
N ASP A 97 -6.45 6.63 17.47
CA ASP A 97 -6.68 6.74 16.03
C ASP A 97 -7.66 5.69 15.52
N GLU A 98 -8.51 6.07 14.56
CA GLU A 98 -9.27 5.12 13.75
C GLU A 98 -8.34 4.59 12.64
N LEU A 99 -8.09 3.28 12.63
CA LEU A 99 -7.22 2.65 11.65
C LEU A 99 -8.01 2.13 10.45
N PHE A 100 -7.50 2.42 9.27
CA PHE A 100 -8.02 1.96 7.98
C PHE A 100 -6.91 1.23 7.22
N LEU A 101 -7.17 0.00 6.76
CA LEU A 101 -6.27 -0.71 5.86
C LEU A 101 -6.71 -0.46 4.41
N ILE A 102 -5.83 0.13 3.60
CA ILE A 102 -6.09 0.45 2.20
C ILE A 102 -5.64 -0.73 1.33
N VAL A 103 -6.55 -1.32 0.57
CA VAL A 103 -6.28 -2.46 -0.31
C VAL A 103 -6.95 -2.29 -1.68
N GLY A 104 -6.36 -2.85 -2.72
CA GLY A 104 -7.03 -3.01 -4.01
C GLY A 104 -8.05 -4.16 -3.98
N SER A 105 -9.01 -4.20 -4.91
CA SER A 105 -10.05 -5.23 -4.97
C SER A 105 -9.50 -6.66 -5.00
N GLU A 106 -8.42 -6.92 -5.74
CA GLU A 106 -7.79 -8.25 -5.80
C GLU A 106 -7.24 -8.65 -4.43
N THR A 107 -6.54 -7.72 -3.78
CA THR A 107 -5.96 -7.90 -2.44
C THR A 107 -7.06 -8.09 -1.40
N PHE A 108 -8.18 -7.35 -1.52
CA PHE A 108 -9.35 -7.51 -0.68
C PHE A 108 -9.93 -8.94 -0.80
N ASN A 109 -10.13 -9.43 -2.02
CA ASN A 109 -10.69 -10.78 -2.26
C ASN A 109 -9.76 -11.90 -1.77
N ASP A 110 -8.45 -11.64 -1.67
CA ASP A 110 -7.46 -12.60 -1.17
C ASP A 110 -7.24 -12.52 0.36
N LEU A 111 -7.62 -11.41 1.00
CA LEU A 111 -7.40 -11.14 2.43
C LEU A 111 -7.94 -12.24 3.36
N PRO A 112 -9.09 -12.91 3.10
CA PRO A 112 -9.56 -14.02 3.93
C PRO A 112 -8.59 -15.21 4.05
N ARG A 113 -7.62 -15.32 3.13
CA ARG A 113 -6.56 -16.35 3.15
C ARG A 113 -5.29 -15.89 3.87
N TRP A 114 -5.25 -14.64 4.33
CA TRP A 114 -4.09 -14.11 5.02
C TRP A 114 -3.96 -14.68 6.43
N VAL A 115 -2.79 -14.49 7.02
CA VAL A 115 -2.55 -14.90 8.41
C VAL A 115 -3.36 -14.01 9.35
N ARG A 116 -4.21 -14.63 10.19
CA ARG A 116 -5.07 -13.96 11.19
C ARG A 116 -6.04 -12.94 10.58
N PRO A 117 -6.86 -13.31 9.58
CA PRO A 117 -7.73 -12.38 8.89
C PRO A 117 -8.82 -11.78 9.79
N GLN A 118 -9.31 -12.54 10.80
CA GLN A 118 -10.27 -12.04 11.80
C GLN A 118 -9.67 -10.89 12.62
N GLU A 119 -8.40 -11.01 12.99
CA GLU A 119 -7.68 -9.96 13.73
C GLU A 119 -7.51 -8.72 12.87
N ILE A 120 -7.15 -8.85 11.60
CA ILE A 120 -7.07 -7.74 10.64
C ILE A 120 -8.40 -6.98 10.58
N CYS A 121 -9.51 -7.70 10.38
CA CYS A 121 -10.86 -7.12 10.34
C CYS A 121 -11.28 -6.48 11.67
N GLY A 122 -10.75 -6.93 12.81
CA GLY A 122 -11.02 -6.37 14.13
C GLY A 122 -10.22 -5.10 14.41
N LEU A 123 -8.96 -5.03 13.95
CA LEU A 123 -8.03 -3.93 14.24
C LEU A 123 -8.25 -2.69 13.36
N ALA A 124 -8.63 -2.87 12.09
CA ALA A 124 -8.79 -1.78 11.14
C ALA A 124 -10.06 -1.92 10.29
N SER A 125 -10.64 -0.81 9.87
CA SER A 125 -11.62 -0.82 8.79
C SER A 125 -10.92 -1.02 7.44
N LEU A 126 -11.61 -1.62 6.45
CA LEU A 126 -11.03 -1.87 5.13
C LEU A 126 -11.54 -0.82 4.15
N ILE A 127 -10.63 -0.10 3.48
CA ILE A 127 -10.95 0.74 2.35
C ILE A 127 -10.52 0.01 1.08
N VAL A 128 -11.47 -0.21 0.18
CA VAL A 128 -11.23 -0.94 -1.07
C VAL A 128 -11.07 0.03 -2.24
N ALA A 129 -9.86 0.20 -2.72
CA ALA A 129 -9.57 0.96 -3.93
C ALA A 129 -9.92 0.11 -5.16
N ARG A 130 -11.06 0.39 -5.79
CA ARG A 130 -11.56 -0.34 -6.96
C ARG A 130 -11.02 0.30 -8.24
N ARG A 131 -10.35 -0.50 -9.05
CA ARG A 131 -9.83 -0.09 -10.35
C ARG A 131 -10.62 -0.76 -11.47
N ALA A 132 -10.91 0.00 -12.54
CA ALA A 132 -11.53 -0.56 -13.74
C ALA A 132 -10.66 -1.72 -14.31
N GLY A 133 -11.32 -2.77 -14.81
CA GLY A 133 -10.63 -3.95 -15.36
C GLY A 133 -10.23 -5.01 -14.34
N PHE A 134 -10.40 -4.76 -13.05
CA PHE A 134 -10.17 -5.74 -11.99
C PHE A 134 -11.48 -6.30 -11.44
N PRO A 135 -11.47 -7.55 -10.89
CA PRO A 135 -12.66 -8.10 -10.25
C PRO A 135 -13.21 -7.16 -9.17
N PRO A 136 -14.53 -7.03 -9.04
CA PRO A 136 -15.14 -6.26 -7.95
C PRO A 136 -14.82 -6.91 -6.60
N PRO A 137 -14.90 -6.15 -5.49
CA PRO A 137 -14.76 -6.71 -4.15
C PRO A 137 -15.92 -7.67 -3.87
N ASP A 138 -15.56 -8.87 -3.40
CA ASP A 138 -16.51 -9.90 -2.99
C ASP A 138 -16.62 -9.93 -1.45
N PHE A 139 -17.63 -9.28 -0.92
CA PHE A 139 -17.88 -9.17 0.52
C PHE A 139 -18.38 -10.48 1.15
N ASP A 140 -18.88 -11.40 0.35
CA ASP A 140 -19.36 -12.70 0.86
C ASP A 140 -18.24 -13.58 1.39
N LEU A 141 -17.04 -13.37 0.90
CA LEU A 141 -15.82 -14.02 1.40
C LEU A 141 -15.48 -13.68 2.86
N PHE A 142 -16.07 -12.61 3.41
CA PHE A 142 -15.77 -12.13 4.77
C PHE A 142 -16.74 -12.65 5.84
N ARG A 143 -17.77 -13.43 5.48
CA ARG A 143 -18.82 -13.87 6.40
C ARG A 143 -18.31 -14.67 7.61
N GLU A 144 -17.20 -15.39 7.45
CA GLU A 144 -16.62 -16.21 8.53
C GLU A 144 -15.52 -15.47 9.32
N ILE A 145 -15.08 -14.28 8.85
CA ILE A 145 -13.96 -13.56 9.45
C ILE A 145 -14.32 -12.16 9.97
N ALA A 146 -15.51 -11.66 9.66
CA ALA A 146 -16.01 -10.38 10.15
C ALA A 146 -17.49 -10.46 10.49
N THR A 147 -17.96 -9.59 11.38
CA THR A 147 -19.38 -9.47 11.70
C THR A 147 -20.15 -8.84 10.55
N PRO A 148 -21.49 -9.10 10.42
CA PRO A 148 -22.30 -8.46 9.38
C PRO A 148 -22.21 -6.93 9.41
N ALA A 149 -22.17 -6.32 10.60
CA ALA A 149 -22.03 -4.86 10.75
C ALA A 149 -20.68 -4.37 10.18
N ARG A 150 -19.61 -5.14 10.39
CA ARG A 150 -18.27 -4.82 9.89
C ARG A 150 -18.18 -4.95 8.37
N ILE A 151 -18.80 -5.99 7.81
CA ILE A 151 -18.90 -6.19 6.36
C ILE A 151 -19.64 -5.03 5.70
N GLU A 152 -20.74 -4.58 6.32
CA GLU A 152 -21.52 -3.45 5.81
C GLU A 152 -20.73 -2.13 5.90
N GLU A 153 -19.88 -1.97 6.91
CA GLU A 153 -18.94 -0.86 6.97
C GLU A 153 -17.95 -0.90 5.80
N PHE A 154 -17.36 -2.06 5.50
CA PHE A 154 -16.43 -2.21 4.35
C PHE A 154 -17.12 -1.89 3.01
N ARG A 155 -18.40 -2.27 2.84
CA ARG A 155 -19.18 -1.93 1.62
C ARG A 155 -19.28 -0.42 1.38
N ARG A 156 -19.35 0.37 2.43
CA ARG A 156 -19.41 1.84 2.34
C ARG A 156 -18.05 2.49 2.07
N GLN A 157 -16.98 1.73 2.24
CA GLN A 157 -15.60 2.19 2.07
C GLN A 157 -14.99 1.75 0.73
N VAL A 158 -15.81 1.62 -0.32
CA VAL A 158 -15.32 1.37 -1.68
C VAL A 158 -15.08 2.70 -2.36
N VAL A 159 -13.84 2.91 -2.80
CA VAL A 159 -13.40 4.12 -3.51
C VAL A 159 -13.09 3.77 -4.96
N GLU A 160 -13.77 4.43 -5.90
CA GLU A 160 -13.53 4.23 -7.34
C GLU A 160 -12.25 4.96 -7.75
N MET A 161 -11.34 4.23 -8.39
CA MET A 161 -10.07 4.76 -8.83
C MET A 161 -10.10 5.17 -10.30
N PRO A 162 -9.52 6.32 -10.66
CA PRO A 162 -9.30 6.64 -12.07
C PRO A 162 -8.41 5.57 -12.73
N ALA A 163 -8.68 5.29 -14.00
CA ALA A 163 -7.88 4.34 -14.77
C ALA A 163 -6.48 4.92 -15.00
N LEU A 164 -5.46 4.25 -14.47
CA LEU A 164 -4.06 4.62 -14.66
C LEU A 164 -3.21 3.35 -14.84
N GLU A 165 -2.69 3.16 -16.05
CA GLU A 165 -1.88 1.98 -16.40
C GLU A 165 -0.39 2.22 -16.13
N ILE A 166 -0.02 2.34 -14.85
CA ILE A 166 1.38 2.41 -14.43
C ILE A 166 1.66 1.25 -13.47
N SER A 167 2.76 0.54 -13.68
CA SER A 167 3.21 -0.50 -12.78
C SER A 167 4.72 -0.44 -12.52
N SER A 168 5.12 -0.82 -11.30
CA SER A 168 6.54 -0.93 -10.94
C SER A 168 7.30 -1.87 -11.89
N THR A 169 6.67 -2.96 -12.33
CA THR A 169 7.26 -3.90 -13.30
C THR A 169 7.58 -3.22 -14.63
N ALA A 170 6.62 -2.45 -15.18
CA ALA A 170 6.85 -1.71 -16.42
C ALA A 170 7.98 -0.67 -16.26
N ILE A 171 8.04 0.02 -15.11
CA ILE A 171 9.12 0.98 -14.82
C ILE A 171 10.48 0.26 -14.78
N ARG A 172 10.61 -0.85 -14.04
CA ARG A 172 11.86 -1.62 -13.99
C ARG A 172 12.33 -2.10 -15.37
N GLN A 173 11.39 -2.61 -16.19
CA GLN A 173 11.69 -3.05 -17.56
C GLN A 173 12.17 -1.88 -18.45
N ARG A 174 11.59 -0.69 -18.28
CA ARG A 174 12.04 0.51 -19.02
C ARG A 174 13.45 0.91 -18.61
N VAL A 175 13.75 0.93 -17.32
CA VAL A 175 15.11 1.23 -16.81
C VAL A 175 16.12 0.22 -17.33
N ALA A 176 15.83 -1.08 -17.24
CA ALA A 176 16.71 -2.14 -17.77
C ALA A 176 16.97 -1.99 -19.28
N ALA A 177 15.98 -1.48 -20.03
CA ALA A 177 16.10 -1.20 -21.46
C ALA A 177 16.69 0.19 -21.80
N GLY A 178 17.19 0.94 -20.81
CA GLY A 178 17.73 2.28 -20.99
C GLY A 178 16.68 3.33 -21.43
N ARG A 179 15.39 3.05 -21.20
CA ARG A 179 14.28 3.94 -21.59
C ARG A 179 13.90 4.88 -20.45
N SER A 180 13.46 6.09 -20.80
CA SER A 180 12.98 7.08 -19.82
C SER A 180 11.78 6.55 -19.02
N VAL A 181 11.78 6.85 -17.72
CA VAL A 181 10.65 6.63 -16.78
C VAL A 181 9.99 7.93 -16.36
N ARG A 182 10.32 9.03 -17.04
CA ARG A 182 9.73 10.34 -16.81
C ARG A 182 8.20 10.26 -16.92
N PHE A 183 7.49 10.93 -16.01
CA PHE A 183 6.03 10.93 -15.87
C PHE A 183 5.39 9.58 -15.49
N LEU A 184 6.18 8.55 -15.19
CA LEU A 184 5.68 7.32 -14.58
C LEU A 184 5.88 7.30 -13.07
N THR A 185 6.94 7.97 -12.61
CA THR A 185 7.29 8.16 -11.20
C THR A 185 7.72 9.61 -10.97
N PRO A 186 7.70 10.14 -9.73
CA PRO A 186 8.23 11.47 -9.44
C PRO A 186 9.68 11.64 -9.89
N ASP A 187 10.06 12.84 -10.33
CA ASP A 187 11.41 13.13 -10.82
C ASP A 187 12.49 12.82 -9.77
N VAL A 188 12.20 13.05 -8.49
CA VAL A 188 13.10 12.71 -7.38
C VAL A 188 13.34 11.20 -7.26
N VAL A 189 12.33 10.38 -7.54
CA VAL A 189 12.45 8.92 -7.57
C VAL A 189 13.24 8.46 -8.79
N ALA A 190 12.98 9.05 -9.97
CA ALA A 190 13.74 8.76 -11.19
C ALA A 190 15.23 9.09 -11.00
N ALA A 191 15.54 10.25 -10.41
CA ALA A 191 16.92 10.64 -10.07
C ALA A 191 17.58 9.69 -9.07
N TYR A 192 16.82 9.22 -8.06
CA TYR A 192 17.32 8.23 -7.09
C TYR A 192 17.67 6.91 -7.79
N ILE A 193 16.77 6.39 -8.64
CA ILE A 193 17.00 5.17 -9.42
C ILE A 193 18.27 5.29 -10.25
N GLU A 194 18.48 6.44 -10.91
CA GLU A 194 19.65 6.70 -11.74
C GLU A 194 20.93 6.76 -10.92
N SER A 195 20.94 7.54 -9.85
CA SER A 195 22.12 7.77 -8.99
C SER A 195 22.60 6.49 -8.29
N ARG A 196 21.67 5.60 -7.95
CA ARG A 196 21.96 4.31 -7.30
C ARG A 196 22.14 3.15 -8.28
N GLY A 197 21.94 3.39 -9.58
CA GLY A 197 22.07 2.36 -10.62
C GLY A 197 21.04 1.24 -10.48
N LEU A 198 19.87 1.49 -9.88
CA LEU A 198 18.84 0.47 -9.64
C LEU A 198 18.22 -0.02 -10.94
N TYR A 199 17.80 -1.28 -10.98
CA TYR A 199 17.06 -1.93 -12.08
C TYR A 199 17.79 -1.99 -13.43
N ARG A 200 19.11 -1.83 -13.49
CA ARG A 200 19.89 -1.83 -14.75
C ARG A 200 20.27 -3.22 -15.25
N SER A 201 20.02 -4.26 -14.45
CA SER A 201 20.31 -5.67 -14.76
C SER A 201 19.08 -6.55 -14.68
#